data_03fff0d0abfe5ebc1200640a5909fbe6
#
_entry.id   03fff0d0abfe5ebc1200640a5909fbe6
#
_cell.length_a   1.000
_cell.length_b   1.000
_cell.length_c   1.000
_cell.angle_alpha   90.00
_cell.angle_beta   90.00
_cell.angle_gamma   90.00
#
_symmetry.space_group_name_H-M   'P 1'
#
loop_
_entity.id
_entity.type
_entity.pdbx_description
1 polymer ?
#
loop_
_entity_poly.entity_id
_entity_poly.type
_entity_poly.pdbx_seq_one_letter_code
_entity_poly.pdbx_strand_id
1 'polypeptide(L)'
;MLIYLQVIETEEDKSKFEDIYLEYRGLMYYVAYKRLHHEQDAEDAVHHAFMKIAENITAIDPVSPKTKQFVVTIVDNRVTDMLRMNGHHPTAEY
;
A
#
# COMPACT_ATOMS: atom_id res chain seq x y z
N MET A 1 -9.18 8.59 -0.57
CA MET A 1 -10.16 7.48 -0.48
C MET A 1 -11.02 7.36 -1.72
N LEU A 2 -11.64 8.45 -2.15
CA LEU A 2 -12.57 8.41 -3.27
C LEU A 2 -11.94 7.86 -4.56
N ILE A 3 -10.69 8.22 -4.82
CA ILE A 3 -10.01 7.78 -6.04
C ILE A 3 -9.88 6.25 -6.10
N TYR A 4 -9.71 5.60 -4.97
CA TYR A 4 -9.62 4.14 -4.95
C TYR A 4 -10.97 3.49 -5.23
N LEU A 5 -12.04 4.11 -4.75
CA LEU A 5 -13.38 3.56 -4.91
C LEU A 5 -13.84 3.58 -6.37
N GLN A 6 -13.22 4.42 -7.20
CA GLN A 6 -13.59 4.52 -8.60
C GLN A 6 -13.28 3.25 -9.39
N VAL A 7 -12.33 2.44 -8.93
CA VAL A 7 -11.98 1.21 -9.63
C VAL A 7 -12.71 0.00 -9.07
N ILE A 8 -13.55 0.20 -8.05
CA ILE A 8 -14.27 -0.89 -7.39
C ILE A 8 -15.72 -0.86 -7.83
N GLU A 9 -16.24 -2.01 -8.31
CA GLU A 9 -17.53 -2.06 -8.97
C GLU A 9 -18.72 -2.18 -8.03
N THR A 10 -18.61 -2.97 -6.97
CA THR A 10 -19.75 -3.25 -6.11
C THR A 10 -19.66 -2.48 -4.81
N GLU A 11 -20.84 -2.17 -4.24
CA GLU A 11 -20.89 -1.51 -2.93
C GLU A 11 -20.30 -2.38 -1.83
N GLU A 12 -20.48 -3.68 -1.94
CA GLU A 12 -19.92 -4.62 -0.98
C GLU A 12 -18.40 -4.54 -0.96
N ASP A 13 -17.78 -4.52 -2.14
CA ASP A 13 -16.32 -4.42 -2.23
C ASP A 13 -15.82 -3.05 -1.83
N LYS A 14 -16.59 -2.00 -2.09
CA LYS A 14 -16.23 -0.65 -1.62
C LYS A 14 -16.19 -0.60 -0.10
N SER A 15 -17.18 -1.19 0.55
CA SER A 15 -17.22 -1.24 2.01
C SER A 15 -16.03 -2.04 2.55
N LYS A 16 -15.74 -3.15 1.91
CA LYS A 16 -14.59 -3.98 2.27
C LYS A 16 -13.28 -3.20 2.15
N PHE A 17 -13.13 -2.45 1.07
CA PHE A 17 -11.94 -1.64 0.87
C PHE A 17 -11.81 -0.58 1.95
N GLU A 18 -12.91 0.08 2.30
CA GLU A 18 -12.89 1.11 3.35
C GLU A 18 -12.41 0.54 4.68
N ASP A 19 -12.87 -0.66 5.03
CA ASP A 19 -12.44 -1.32 6.26
C ASP A 19 -10.94 -1.56 6.25
N ILE A 20 -10.42 -2.06 5.14
CA ILE A 20 -8.98 -2.31 5.00
C ILE A 20 -8.20 -1.00 5.07
N TYR A 21 -8.69 0.03 4.40
CA TYR A 21 -8.03 1.32 4.38
C TYR A 21 -7.90 1.90 5.80
N LEU A 22 -9.00 1.93 6.54
CA LEU A 22 -9.00 2.50 7.88
C LEU A 22 -8.16 1.68 8.86
N GLU A 23 -8.17 0.37 8.69
CA GLU A 23 -7.44 -0.52 9.58
C GLU A 23 -5.94 -0.43 9.37
N TYR A 24 -5.48 -0.36 8.13
CA TYR A 24 -4.08 -0.58 7.81
C TYR A 24 -3.30 0.63 7.33
N ARG A 25 -3.95 1.76 7.07
CA ARG A 25 -3.22 2.91 6.50
C ARG A 25 -2.10 3.40 7.40
N GLY A 26 -2.32 3.39 8.71
CA GLY A 26 -1.29 3.83 9.66
C GLY A 26 -0.10 2.89 9.67
N LEU A 27 -0.36 1.60 9.69
CA LEU A 27 0.69 0.59 9.67
C LEU A 27 1.49 0.66 8.37
N MET A 28 0.80 0.79 7.24
CA MET A 28 1.45 0.86 5.93
C MET A 28 2.32 2.09 5.82
N TYR A 29 1.84 3.23 6.30
CA TYR A 29 2.64 4.45 6.31
C TYR A 29 3.89 4.27 7.19
N TYR A 30 3.73 3.67 8.35
CA TYR A 30 4.86 3.41 9.26
C TYR A 30 5.92 2.55 8.57
N VAL A 31 5.50 1.47 7.93
CA VAL A 31 6.42 0.58 7.22
C VAL A 31 7.17 1.33 6.13
N ALA A 32 6.46 2.16 5.37
CA ALA A 32 7.08 2.91 4.28
C ALA A 32 8.03 3.98 4.81
N TYR A 33 7.59 4.74 5.79
CA TYR A 33 8.40 5.84 6.32
C TYR A 33 9.67 5.32 6.99
N LYS A 34 9.58 4.19 7.65
CA LYS A 34 10.73 3.60 8.34
C LYS A 34 11.89 3.33 7.39
N ARG A 35 11.60 3.03 6.14
CA ARG A 35 12.63 2.75 5.14
C ARG A 35 12.97 3.95 4.27
N LEU A 36 11.98 4.77 3.96
CA LEU A 36 12.18 5.90 3.04
C LEU A 36 12.65 7.18 3.74
N HIS A 37 12.27 7.35 5.01
CA HIS A 37 12.64 8.51 5.83
C HIS A 37 12.21 9.83 5.19
N HIS A 38 11.16 9.80 4.39
CA HIS A 38 10.66 10.98 3.68
C HIS A 38 9.15 10.88 3.61
N GLU A 39 8.48 11.89 4.13
CA GLU A 39 7.03 11.87 4.31
C GLU A 39 6.28 11.70 3.00
N GLN A 40 6.65 12.53 2.01
CA GLN A 40 5.97 12.50 0.72
C GLN A 40 6.16 11.15 0.02
N ASP A 41 7.38 10.63 0.07
CA ASP A 41 7.65 9.34 -0.56
C ASP A 41 6.90 8.22 0.12
N ALA A 42 6.79 8.28 1.45
CA ALA A 42 6.02 7.28 2.19
C ALA A 42 4.55 7.32 1.80
N GLU A 43 3.99 8.52 1.65
CA GLU A 43 2.60 8.67 1.22
C GLU A 43 2.40 8.14 -0.19
N ASP A 44 3.35 8.39 -1.08
CA ASP A 44 3.28 7.89 -2.45
C ASP A 44 3.30 6.36 -2.47
N ALA A 45 4.15 5.75 -1.64
CA ALA A 45 4.22 4.29 -1.55
C ALA A 45 2.91 3.70 -1.05
N VAL A 46 2.31 4.32 -0.04
CA VAL A 46 1.05 3.85 0.51
C VAL A 46 -0.08 4.02 -0.52
N HIS A 47 -0.08 5.15 -1.23
CA HIS A 47 -1.07 5.38 -2.28
C HIS A 47 -0.99 4.30 -3.36
N HIS A 48 0.21 4.01 -3.83
CA HIS A 48 0.42 2.97 -4.84
C HIS A 48 -0.07 1.62 -4.34
N ALA A 49 0.23 1.31 -3.07
CA ALA A 49 -0.19 0.03 -2.49
C ALA A 49 -1.71 -0.06 -2.42
N PHE A 50 -2.40 1.02 -2.03
CA PHE A 50 -3.86 1.00 -1.97
C PHE A 50 -4.49 0.87 -3.34
N MET A 51 -3.89 1.45 -4.39
CA MET A 51 -4.39 1.24 -5.74
C MET A 51 -4.34 -0.24 -6.11
N LYS A 52 -3.26 -0.92 -5.77
CA LYS A 52 -3.14 -2.35 -6.00
C LYS A 52 -4.15 -3.15 -5.21
N ILE A 53 -4.38 -2.76 -3.95
CA ILE A 53 -5.38 -3.43 -3.12
C ILE A 53 -6.78 -3.25 -3.73
N ALA A 54 -7.09 -2.04 -4.18
CA ALA A 54 -8.39 -1.76 -4.79
C ALA A 54 -8.60 -2.59 -6.06
N GLU A 55 -7.56 -2.72 -6.88
CA GLU A 55 -7.65 -3.50 -8.11
C GLU A 55 -7.86 -4.99 -7.85
N ASN A 56 -7.47 -5.48 -6.69
CA ASN A 56 -7.58 -6.89 -6.34
C ASN A 56 -8.57 -7.15 -5.20
N ILE A 57 -9.46 -6.20 -4.95
CA ILE A 57 -10.29 -6.22 -3.74
C ILE A 57 -11.18 -7.47 -3.66
N THR A 58 -11.64 -7.97 -4.80
CA THR A 58 -12.54 -9.11 -4.81
C THR A 58 -11.91 -10.34 -4.14
N ALA A 59 -10.60 -10.51 -4.28
CA ALA A 59 -9.89 -11.66 -3.77
C ALA A 59 -9.43 -11.51 -2.31
N ILE A 60 -9.62 -10.34 -1.71
CA ILE A 60 -9.11 -10.05 -0.37
C ILE A 60 -10.21 -10.22 0.67
N ASP A 61 -9.88 -10.91 1.77
CA ASP A 61 -10.78 -11.06 2.91
C ASP A 61 -10.31 -10.14 4.02
N PRO A 62 -11.10 -9.11 4.39
CA PRO A 62 -10.64 -8.13 5.37
C PRO A 62 -10.49 -8.70 6.79
N VAL A 63 -11.15 -9.81 7.07
CA VAL A 63 -11.07 -10.42 8.42
C VAL A 63 -10.04 -11.53 8.51
N SER A 64 -9.39 -11.86 7.40
CA SER A 64 -8.37 -12.91 7.41
C SER A 64 -7.12 -12.43 8.15
N PRO A 65 -6.53 -13.28 9.01
CA PRO A 65 -5.27 -12.90 9.65
C PRO A 65 -4.11 -12.70 8.67
N LYS A 66 -4.28 -13.19 7.43
CA LYS A 66 -3.25 -13.00 6.40
C LYS A 66 -3.32 -11.65 5.72
N THR A 67 -4.41 -10.91 5.90
CA THR A 67 -4.57 -9.61 5.22
C THR A 67 -3.54 -8.60 5.68
N LYS A 68 -3.23 -8.57 6.97
CA LYS A 68 -2.21 -7.68 7.50
C LYS A 68 -0.88 -7.90 6.81
N GLN A 69 -0.45 -9.16 6.71
CA GLN A 69 0.81 -9.49 6.06
C GLN A 69 0.78 -9.15 4.58
N PHE A 70 -0.36 -9.36 3.95
CA PHE A 70 -0.55 -9.05 2.54
C PHE A 70 -0.35 -7.55 2.25
N VAL A 71 -1.02 -6.69 3.03
CA VAL A 71 -0.92 -5.24 2.78
C VAL A 71 0.48 -4.72 3.11
N VAL A 72 1.12 -5.26 4.15
CA VAL A 72 2.49 -4.88 4.48
C VAL A 72 3.44 -5.29 3.36
N THR A 73 3.26 -6.48 2.81
CA THR A 73 4.10 -6.95 1.71
C THR A 73 3.97 -6.07 0.49
N ILE A 74 2.73 -5.65 0.16
CA ILE A 74 2.53 -4.80 -1.01
C ILE A 74 3.24 -3.46 -0.85
N VAL A 75 3.09 -2.80 0.30
CA VAL A 75 3.73 -1.51 0.50
C VAL A 75 5.25 -1.65 0.58
N ASP A 76 5.73 -2.72 1.21
CA ASP A 76 7.16 -2.94 1.34
C ASP A 76 7.81 -3.20 -0.01
N ASN A 77 7.13 -3.95 -0.88
CA ASN A 77 7.62 -4.18 -2.24
C ASN A 77 7.68 -2.86 -3.03
N ARG A 78 6.68 -2.01 -2.85
CA ARG A 78 6.69 -0.70 -3.53
C ARG A 78 7.86 0.15 -3.03
N VAL A 79 8.12 0.15 -1.72
CA VAL A 79 9.25 0.88 -1.16
C VAL A 79 10.56 0.37 -1.76
N THR A 80 10.71 -0.94 -1.87
CA THR A 80 11.90 -1.53 -2.47
C THR A 80 12.10 -1.05 -3.91
N ASP A 81 11.00 -1.04 -4.69
CA ASP A 81 11.06 -0.55 -6.06
C ASP A 81 11.47 0.91 -6.12
N MET A 82 10.92 1.74 -5.22
CA MET A 82 11.25 3.16 -5.19
C MET A 82 12.72 3.40 -4.87
N LEU A 83 13.25 2.63 -3.93
CA LEU A 83 14.66 2.76 -3.57
C LEU A 83 15.57 2.38 -4.72
N ARG A 84 15.19 1.36 -5.49
CA ARG A 84 15.94 0.98 -6.67
C ARG A 84 15.88 2.04 -7.76
N MET A 85 14.68 2.59 -7.98
CA MET A 85 14.46 3.57 -9.03
C MET A 85 15.20 4.88 -8.78
N ASN A 86 15.44 5.20 -7.52
CA ASN A 86 16.13 6.43 -7.17
C ASN A 86 17.65 6.31 -7.25
N GLY A 87 18.15 5.25 -7.83
CA GLY A 87 19.56 5.10 -8.11
C GLY A 87 20.41 4.78 -6.90
N HIS A 88 19.76 4.36 -5.93
CA HIS A 88 20.50 4.02 -4.76
C HIS A 88 21.09 2.68 -4.87
N HIS A 89 21.28 2.85 -5.67
CA HIS A 89 21.74 1.92 -5.95
C HIS A 89 22.91 1.83 -5.55
N PRO A 90 22.48 2.48 -5.32
CA PRO A 90 23.32 2.35 -4.91
C PRO A 90 24.05 2.30 -4.78
N THR A 91 24.02 2.43 -4.91
CA THR A 91 24.79 2.53 -5.01
C THR A 91 25.25 2.90 -5.06
N ALA A 92 25.23 3.17 -5.20
CA ALA A 92 25.84 3.52 -5.37
C ALA A 92 26.32 3.97 -5.06
N GLU A 93 26.18 4.17 -4.92
CA GLU A 93 26.75 4.54 -4.80
C GLU A 93 27.18 4.51 -4.28
N TYR A 94 27.07 4.38 -4.09
CA TYR A 94 27.53 4.33 -3.78
C TYR A 94 28.25 4.22 -3.66
#